data_96cc1d56b6c6aab95ed0c37c5c2c1f7a
#
_entry.id   96cc1d56b6c6aab95ed0c37c5c2c1f7a
#
_cell.length_a   1.000
_cell.length_b   1.000
_cell.length_c   1.000
_cell.angle_alpha   90.00
_cell.angle_beta   90.00
_cell.angle_gamma   90.00
#
_symmetry.space_group_name_H-M   'P 1'
#
loop_
_entity.id
_entity.type
_entity.pdbx_description
1 polymer ?
#
loop_
_entity_poly.entity_id
_entity_poly.type
_entity_poly.pdbx_seq_one_letter_code
_entity_poly.pdbx_strand_id
1 'polypeptide(L)'
;MNKIGFDNDKYLKLQSERIKERIDFFGGKLYLEFGGKLFDDYHASRVLPGFKPDSKINMLAQLKDQAEIVIVINAADIEKNKVRSDLGITYDLDVLRLIDAFRDYGLYVGSVCLTRFAGQPSAVAYQKKLESLGMKVYRHYSIPGYPSNIPFIVSDEGFGKNDYIETTRSLVVITAPGPGSGKMATCLSQLYHDNKRGIKAGYAKYETFPIWNIPLKHPINLAYEAATADLNDINMIDPFHLEAYGETTVNYNRDIEIFPVLNAIFEGIYGENPYKSPTDMGVNMAGNCIVDDEACREASHMEIIRRYYTALNNVVKGKSKENEVYKIELLMKQAKITTDDRKVTVAAKNRAQRLGVPTAAIELSDGTIITSKTTDLLGASAALLLNALKYLGNVEHDTHLISPEAIGPIQELKTKYLGGKNPRLHTDEVLIALSISALTDENAKKALEQLPKLKGCQVHTSVMLSDVDIKTFKRLGIDLTSEPTIKGKSN
;
A
#
# COMPACT_ATOMS: atom_id res chain seq x y z
N MET A 1 6.58 20.86 -13.16
CA MET A 1 5.92 20.70 -11.84
C MET A 1 4.95 19.56 -11.97
N ASN A 2 5.00 18.58 -11.08
CA ASN A 2 3.95 17.54 -11.06
C ASN A 2 2.63 18.25 -10.82
N LYS A 3 1.67 18.07 -11.71
CA LYS A 3 0.30 18.59 -11.55
C LYS A 3 -0.27 18.03 -10.25
N ILE A 4 -0.89 18.87 -9.42
CA ILE A 4 -1.59 18.43 -8.21
C ILE A 4 -3.02 18.10 -8.63
N GLY A 5 -3.40 16.82 -8.53
CA GLY A 5 -4.73 16.33 -8.87
C GLY A 5 -5.65 16.15 -7.65
N PHE A 6 -5.08 16.19 -6.44
CA PHE A 6 -5.80 15.87 -5.21
C PHE A 6 -5.45 16.83 -4.07
N ASP A 7 -6.48 17.37 -3.43
CA ASP A 7 -6.36 18.23 -2.25
C ASP A 7 -6.31 17.39 -0.97
N ASN A 8 -5.09 17.16 -0.49
CA ASN A 8 -4.85 16.34 0.68
C ASN A 8 -5.39 16.96 1.98
N ASP A 9 -5.29 18.28 2.13
CA ASP A 9 -5.70 18.95 3.37
C ASP A 9 -7.24 18.97 3.47
N LYS A 10 -7.93 19.19 2.35
CA LYS A 10 -9.38 19.01 2.26
C LYS A 10 -9.80 17.58 2.58
N TYR A 11 -9.06 16.57 2.10
CA TYR A 11 -9.33 15.18 2.41
C TYR A 11 -9.23 14.88 3.91
N LEU A 12 -8.16 15.31 4.58
CA LEU A 12 -7.99 15.12 6.01
C LEU A 12 -9.17 15.71 6.79
N LYS A 13 -9.60 16.92 6.40
CA LYS A 13 -10.73 17.62 7.02
C LYS A 13 -12.04 16.87 6.82
N LEU A 14 -12.44 16.62 5.56
CA LEU A 14 -13.73 15.99 5.27
C LEU A 14 -13.83 14.57 5.83
N GLN A 15 -12.74 13.79 5.75
CA GLN A 15 -12.73 12.43 6.28
C GLN A 15 -12.90 12.41 7.80
N SER A 16 -12.23 13.31 8.53
CA SER A 16 -12.36 13.41 9.99
C SER A 16 -13.73 13.95 10.41
N GLU A 17 -14.29 14.91 9.68
CA GLU A 17 -15.65 15.42 9.91
C GLU A 17 -16.68 14.30 9.74
N ARG A 18 -16.56 13.51 8.65
CA ARG A 18 -17.47 12.38 8.39
C ARG A 18 -17.40 11.31 9.47
N ILE A 19 -16.23 11.05 10.03
CA ILE A 19 -16.07 10.11 11.16
C ILE A 19 -16.80 10.67 12.41
N LYS A 20 -16.66 11.95 12.71
CA LYS A 20 -17.37 12.60 13.85
C LYS A 20 -18.87 12.53 13.69
N GLU A 21 -19.39 12.82 12.49
CA GLU A 21 -20.83 12.68 12.20
C GLU A 21 -21.33 11.25 12.45
N ARG A 22 -20.54 10.24 12.11
CA ARG A 22 -20.89 8.84 12.40
C ARG A 22 -20.87 8.53 13.91
N ILE A 23 -19.93 9.07 14.67
CA ILE A 23 -19.92 8.94 16.14
C ILE A 23 -21.21 9.51 16.73
N ASP A 24 -21.60 10.72 16.31
CA ASP A 24 -22.80 11.38 16.80
C ASP A 24 -24.07 10.62 16.39
N PHE A 25 -24.15 10.16 15.13
CA PHE A 25 -25.28 9.39 14.62
C PHE A 25 -25.55 8.13 15.43
N PHE A 26 -24.51 7.45 15.89
CA PHE A 26 -24.62 6.21 16.69
C PHE A 26 -24.66 6.47 18.21
N GLY A 27 -24.84 7.70 18.65
CA GLY A 27 -25.02 8.01 20.07
C GLY A 27 -23.74 8.09 20.88
N GLY A 28 -22.59 8.36 20.24
CA GLY A 28 -21.34 8.74 20.89
C GLY A 28 -20.23 7.69 20.85
N LYS A 29 -20.44 6.51 20.22
CA LYS A 29 -19.36 5.50 20.07
C LYS A 29 -19.37 4.88 18.68
N LEU A 30 -18.19 4.73 18.10
CA LEU A 30 -17.99 4.17 16.77
C LEU A 30 -16.83 3.18 16.77
N TYR A 31 -17.06 1.96 16.28
CA TYR A 31 -16.01 1.03 15.89
C TYR A 31 -15.66 1.25 14.44
N LEU A 32 -14.47 1.78 14.19
CA LEU A 32 -13.95 2.06 12.85
C LEU A 32 -13.01 0.94 12.41
N GLU A 33 -13.48 0.09 11.49
CA GLU A 33 -12.60 -0.87 10.84
C GLU A 33 -11.64 -0.13 9.91
N PHE A 34 -10.35 -0.21 10.21
CA PHE A 34 -9.33 0.45 9.42
C PHE A 34 -8.57 -0.58 8.58
N GLY A 35 -8.86 -0.59 7.30
CA GLY A 35 -8.20 -1.43 6.31
C GLY A 35 -7.05 -0.74 5.59
N GLY A 36 -6.19 -1.53 4.94
CA GLY A 36 -5.11 -1.03 4.11
C GLY A 36 -3.90 -0.49 4.88
N LYS A 37 -3.04 0.26 4.18
CA LYS A 37 -1.80 0.79 4.73
C LYS A 37 -2.05 2.14 5.38
N LEU A 38 -1.75 2.24 6.67
CA LEU A 38 -1.92 3.46 7.47
C LEU A 38 -0.79 4.47 7.29
N PHE A 39 0.45 3.97 7.18
CA PHE A 39 1.66 4.79 7.21
C PHE A 39 2.27 5.04 5.83
N ASP A 40 2.04 4.11 4.87
CA ASP A 40 2.76 4.07 3.60
C ASP A 40 1.82 3.75 2.43
N ASP A 41 0.76 4.57 2.26
CA ASP A 41 -0.19 4.38 1.15
C ASP A 41 0.36 4.93 -0.17
N TYR A 42 1.38 4.25 -0.67
CA TYR A 42 1.98 4.60 -1.95
C TYR A 42 1.06 4.36 -3.15
N HIS A 43 0.04 3.50 -3.05
CA HIS A 43 -0.91 3.35 -4.14
C HIS A 43 -1.74 4.62 -4.30
N ALA A 44 -2.32 5.12 -3.20
CA ALA A 44 -3.09 6.36 -3.21
C ALA A 44 -2.25 7.53 -3.72
N SER A 45 -1.01 7.68 -3.25
CA SER A 45 -0.13 8.78 -3.70
C SER A 45 0.27 8.71 -5.18
N ARG A 46 0.23 7.51 -5.81
CA ARG A 46 0.51 7.36 -7.24
C ARG A 46 -0.68 7.68 -8.13
N VAL A 47 -1.90 7.35 -7.68
CA VAL A 47 -3.11 7.55 -8.50
C VAL A 47 -3.81 8.88 -8.21
N LEU A 48 -3.49 9.50 -7.08
CA LEU A 48 -4.01 10.80 -6.62
C LEU A 48 -2.83 11.76 -6.38
N PRO A 49 -2.28 12.40 -7.42
CA PRO A 49 -1.17 13.35 -7.26
C PRO A 49 -1.50 14.46 -6.27
N GLY A 50 -0.78 14.55 -5.16
CA GLY A 50 -1.07 15.43 -4.03
C GLY A 50 -1.42 14.68 -2.75
N PHE A 51 -1.92 13.45 -2.83
CA PHE A 51 -2.14 12.58 -1.67
C PHE A 51 -0.80 12.20 -1.02
N LYS A 52 -0.67 12.45 0.27
CA LYS A 52 0.55 12.09 1.03
C LYS A 52 0.45 10.66 1.54
N PRO A 53 1.51 9.82 1.43
CA PRO A 53 1.47 8.42 1.87
C PRO A 53 1.05 8.23 3.33
N ASP A 54 1.31 9.20 4.20
CA ASP A 54 1.00 9.24 5.62
C ASP A 54 -0.35 9.94 5.95
N SER A 55 -1.16 10.29 4.94
CA SER A 55 -2.42 11.02 5.14
C SER A 55 -3.37 10.33 6.11
N LYS A 56 -3.46 9.00 6.05
CA LYS A 56 -4.37 8.24 6.90
C LYS A 56 -4.01 8.32 8.38
N ILE A 57 -2.72 8.19 8.70
CA ILE A 57 -2.29 8.30 10.10
C ILE A 57 -2.36 9.74 10.60
N ASN A 58 -2.05 10.73 9.76
CA ASN A 58 -2.20 12.14 10.09
C ASN A 58 -3.68 12.52 10.34
N MET A 59 -4.62 11.95 9.59
CA MET A 59 -6.04 12.11 9.84
C MET A 59 -6.44 11.55 11.22
N LEU A 60 -5.98 10.35 11.57
CA LEU A 60 -6.23 9.77 12.90
C LEU A 60 -5.58 10.60 14.01
N ALA A 61 -4.40 11.14 13.79
CA ALA A 61 -3.71 11.99 14.76
C ALA A 61 -4.51 13.29 15.07
N GLN A 62 -5.31 13.80 14.12
CA GLN A 62 -6.24 14.90 14.38
C GLN A 62 -7.40 14.51 15.33
N LEU A 63 -7.69 13.21 15.44
CA LEU A 63 -8.73 12.64 16.30
C LEU A 63 -8.16 12.01 17.58
N LYS A 64 -6.87 12.22 17.90
CA LYS A 64 -6.14 11.50 18.96
C LYS A 64 -6.83 11.51 20.32
N ASP A 65 -7.50 12.63 20.67
CA ASP A 65 -8.16 12.76 21.97
C ASP A 65 -9.44 11.89 22.08
N GLN A 66 -10.05 11.55 20.95
CA GLN A 66 -11.24 10.71 20.83
C GLN A 66 -10.94 9.30 20.38
N ALA A 67 -9.76 9.03 19.82
CA ALA A 67 -9.39 7.76 19.21
C ALA A 67 -8.64 6.83 20.17
N GLU A 68 -9.05 5.58 20.20
CA GLU A 68 -8.38 4.46 20.85
C GLU A 68 -8.11 3.38 19.82
N ILE A 69 -6.86 2.89 19.76
CA ILE A 69 -6.44 1.88 18.80
C ILE A 69 -6.52 0.49 19.45
N VAL A 70 -7.18 -0.43 18.77
CA VAL A 70 -7.16 -1.86 19.07
C VAL A 70 -6.52 -2.58 17.89
N ILE A 71 -5.42 -3.28 18.13
CA ILE A 71 -4.72 -4.02 17.08
C ILE A 71 -5.18 -5.49 17.12
N VAL A 72 -5.70 -6.00 16.02
CA VAL A 72 -6.12 -7.40 15.94
C VAL A 72 -5.11 -8.23 15.15
N ILE A 73 -4.82 -9.43 15.63
CA ILE A 73 -3.94 -10.39 14.95
C ILE A 73 -4.48 -11.80 15.06
N ASN A 74 -4.44 -12.55 13.95
CA ASN A 74 -4.91 -13.92 13.91
C ASN A 74 -3.89 -14.86 14.59
N ALA A 75 -4.32 -15.62 15.58
CA ALA A 75 -3.48 -16.57 16.30
C ALA A 75 -2.82 -17.63 15.38
N ALA A 76 -3.51 -18.05 14.31
CA ALA A 76 -2.93 -18.96 13.34
C ALA A 76 -1.83 -18.31 12.46
N ASP A 77 -1.88 -17.00 12.26
CA ASP A 77 -0.82 -16.26 11.54
C ASP A 77 0.44 -16.14 12.41
N ILE A 78 0.28 -16.01 13.74
CA ILE A 78 1.41 -16.07 14.70
C ILE A 78 2.04 -17.45 14.67
N GLU A 79 1.24 -18.50 14.76
CA GLU A 79 1.72 -19.90 14.78
C GLU A 79 2.49 -20.26 13.51
N LYS A 80 2.09 -19.72 12.35
CA LYS A 80 2.74 -19.94 11.06
C LYS A 80 3.91 -19.01 10.78
N ASN A 81 4.26 -18.10 11.69
CA ASN A 81 5.25 -17.04 11.47
C ASN A 81 5.01 -16.28 10.17
N LYS A 82 3.74 -15.92 9.90
CA LYS A 82 3.37 -15.25 8.65
C LYS A 82 4.11 -13.93 8.49
N VAL A 83 4.79 -13.78 7.36
CA VAL A 83 5.62 -12.62 7.06
C VAL A 83 4.84 -11.59 6.27
N ARG A 84 5.00 -10.33 6.63
CA ARG A 84 4.56 -9.18 5.86
C ARG A 84 5.56 -8.92 4.73
N SER A 85 5.15 -9.22 3.49
CA SER A 85 6.05 -9.24 2.32
C SER A 85 6.72 -7.90 1.98
N ASP A 86 6.07 -6.78 2.29
CA ASP A 86 6.59 -5.44 2.01
C ASP A 86 7.65 -4.96 3.02
N LEU A 87 7.63 -5.48 4.25
CA LEU A 87 8.57 -5.15 5.32
C LEU A 87 9.56 -6.29 5.63
N GLY A 88 9.23 -7.53 5.27
CA GLY A 88 10.07 -8.70 5.56
C GLY A 88 10.09 -9.13 7.03
N ILE A 89 9.13 -8.67 7.84
CA ILE A 89 8.98 -9.02 9.27
C ILE A 89 7.72 -9.85 9.48
N THR A 90 7.69 -10.63 10.55
CA THR A 90 6.51 -11.42 10.91
C THR A 90 5.38 -10.53 11.44
N TYR A 91 4.11 -11.01 11.37
CA TYR A 91 2.96 -10.24 11.80
C TYR A 91 2.98 -9.89 13.29
N ASP A 92 3.49 -10.76 14.15
CA ASP A 92 3.67 -10.51 15.57
C ASP A 92 4.70 -9.39 15.84
N LEU A 93 5.81 -9.35 15.08
CA LEU A 93 6.77 -8.25 15.14
C LEU A 93 6.18 -6.96 14.57
N ASP A 94 5.35 -7.05 13.54
CA ASP A 94 4.68 -5.88 12.97
C ASP A 94 3.66 -5.27 13.96
N VAL A 95 2.98 -6.07 14.78
CA VAL A 95 2.12 -5.55 15.87
C VAL A 95 2.93 -4.69 16.84
N LEU A 96 4.12 -5.13 17.26
CA LEU A 96 4.99 -4.35 18.14
C LEU A 96 5.40 -3.03 17.49
N ARG A 97 5.83 -3.08 16.22
CA ARG A 97 6.16 -1.90 15.43
C ARG A 97 4.96 -0.94 15.30
N LEU A 98 3.76 -1.47 15.10
CA LEU A 98 2.54 -0.66 15.00
C LEU A 98 2.21 0.03 16.33
N ILE A 99 2.38 -0.65 17.46
CA ILE A 99 2.19 -0.06 18.79
C ILE A 99 3.10 1.16 18.97
N ASP A 100 4.40 1.01 18.68
CA ASP A 100 5.35 2.10 18.78
C ASP A 100 5.02 3.23 17.79
N ALA A 101 4.76 2.89 16.53
CA ALA A 101 4.42 3.87 15.50
C ALA A 101 3.16 4.67 15.85
N PHE A 102 2.10 4.06 16.38
CA PHE A 102 0.91 4.80 16.82
C PHE A 102 1.21 5.74 17.99
N ARG A 103 2.00 5.29 18.96
CA ARG A 103 2.42 6.10 20.11
C ARG A 103 3.26 7.31 19.70
N ASP A 104 4.12 7.17 18.69
CA ASP A 104 4.91 8.26 18.13
C ASP A 104 4.04 9.37 17.53
N TYR A 105 2.85 9.02 17.00
CA TYR A 105 1.82 9.97 16.54
C TYR A 105 0.91 10.50 17.66
N GLY A 106 1.19 10.13 18.93
CA GLY A 106 0.40 10.53 20.09
C GLY A 106 -0.96 9.84 20.21
N LEU A 107 -1.17 8.70 19.51
CA LEU A 107 -2.39 7.92 19.58
C LEU A 107 -2.34 6.93 20.74
N TYR A 108 -3.47 6.79 21.43
CA TYR A 108 -3.61 5.83 22.51
C TYR A 108 -3.85 4.42 21.95
N VAL A 109 -2.94 3.48 22.24
CA VAL A 109 -3.11 2.06 21.91
C VAL A 109 -3.63 1.36 23.17
N GLY A 110 -4.92 1.02 23.17
CA GLY A 110 -5.62 0.47 24.33
C GLY A 110 -5.30 -1.01 24.55
N SER A 111 -5.32 -1.81 23.47
CA SER A 111 -5.21 -3.27 23.61
C SER A 111 -4.82 -3.96 22.29
N VAL A 112 -4.49 -5.25 22.43
CA VAL A 112 -4.33 -6.20 21.32
C VAL A 112 -5.36 -7.32 21.48
N CYS A 113 -6.03 -7.70 20.38
CA CYS A 113 -6.94 -8.82 20.35
C CYS A 113 -6.40 -9.97 19.50
N LEU A 114 -6.24 -11.14 20.10
CA LEU A 114 -5.86 -12.38 19.42
C LEU A 114 -7.14 -13.04 18.87
N THR A 115 -7.32 -12.98 17.57
CA THR A 115 -8.50 -13.55 16.90
C THR A 115 -8.27 -15.01 16.51
N ARG A 116 -9.35 -15.77 16.36
CA ARG A 116 -9.32 -17.23 16.10
C ARG A 116 -8.43 -17.98 17.09
N PHE A 117 -8.46 -17.52 18.34
CA PHE A 117 -7.69 -18.11 19.40
C PHE A 117 -8.25 -19.52 19.75
N ALA A 118 -7.37 -20.49 19.81
CA ALA A 118 -7.68 -21.88 20.15
C ALA A 118 -6.58 -22.51 21.05
N GLY A 119 -5.83 -21.66 21.78
CA GLY A 119 -4.76 -22.11 22.65
C GLY A 119 -3.45 -22.46 21.92
N GLN A 120 -3.24 -21.95 20.71
CA GLN A 120 -1.99 -22.18 19.94
C GLN A 120 -0.77 -21.76 20.78
N PRO A 121 0.26 -22.63 20.91
CA PRO A 121 1.41 -22.37 21.79
C PRO A 121 2.12 -21.04 21.53
N SER A 122 2.36 -20.71 20.26
CA SER A 122 3.02 -19.46 19.88
C SER A 122 2.13 -18.24 20.21
N ALA A 123 0.81 -18.33 20.05
CA ALA A 123 -0.11 -17.27 20.39
C ALA A 123 -0.19 -17.05 21.92
N VAL A 124 -0.17 -18.13 22.71
CA VAL A 124 -0.12 -18.06 24.18
C VAL A 124 1.20 -17.43 24.65
N ALA A 125 2.33 -17.81 24.07
CA ALA A 125 3.63 -17.20 24.38
C ALA A 125 3.66 -15.71 24.01
N TYR A 126 3.08 -15.36 22.84
CA TYR A 126 2.99 -13.99 22.39
C TYR A 126 2.08 -13.13 23.26
N GLN A 127 0.95 -13.68 23.75
CA GLN A 127 0.10 -13.01 24.72
C GLN A 127 0.90 -12.62 25.97
N LYS A 128 1.63 -13.58 26.58
CA LYS A 128 2.47 -13.33 27.77
C LYS A 128 3.52 -12.24 27.50
N LYS A 129 4.10 -12.24 26.31
CA LYS A 129 5.06 -11.20 25.90
C LYS A 129 4.40 -9.82 25.85
N LEU A 130 3.20 -9.68 25.23
CA LEU A 130 2.46 -8.42 25.19
C LEU A 130 2.07 -7.94 26.58
N GLU A 131 1.58 -8.83 27.44
CA GLU A 131 1.23 -8.52 28.83
C GLU A 131 2.45 -8.07 29.64
N SER A 132 3.62 -8.67 29.42
CA SER A 132 4.88 -8.25 30.07
C SER A 132 5.34 -6.87 29.61
N LEU A 133 4.91 -6.42 28.41
CA LEU A 133 5.12 -5.06 27.90
C LEU A 133 4.03 -4.07 28.33
N GLY A 134 3.13 -4.47 29.22
CA GLY A 134 2.04 -3.65 29.77
C GLY A 134 0.84 -3.49 28.85
N MET A 135 0.70 -4.33 27.81
CA MET A 135 -0.45 -4.30 26.92
C MET A 135 -1.58 -5.15 27.47
N LYS A 136 -2.83 -4.64 27.42
CA LYS A 136 -4.03 -5.46 27.60
C LYS A 136 -4.21 -6.37 26.42
N VAL A 137 -4.49 -7.66 26.65
CA VAL A 137 -4.71 -8.65 25.60
C VAL A 137 -6.06 -9.33 25.77
N TYR A 138 -6.85 -9.38 24.69
CA TYR A 138 -8.15 -10.03 24.64
C TYR A 138 -8.14 -11.19 23.64
N ARG A 139 -9.07 -12.12 23.79
CA ARG A 139 -9.19 -13.33 22.96
C ARG A 139 -10.54 -13.37 22.28
N HIS A 140 -10.54 -13.52 20.96
CA HIS A 140 -11.72 -13.82 20.18
C HIS A 140 -11.55 -15.20 19.55
N TYR A 141 -12.57 -16.02 19.65
CA TYR A 141 -12.55 -17.43 19.27
C TYR A 141 -13.09 -17.63 17.85
N SER A 142 -12.83 -18.80 17.28
CA SER A 142 -13.48 -19.21 16.03
C SER A 142 -14.95 -19.54 16.31
N ILE A 143 -15.84 -18.92 15.55
CA ILE A 143 -17.28 -19.15 15.69
C ILE A 143 -17.71 -20.17 14.64
N PRO A 144 -18.27 -21.33 15.05
CA PRO A 144 -18.77 -22.34 14.11
C PRO A 144 -19.84 -21.78 13.18
N GLY A 145 -19.69 -22.07 11.88
CA GLY A 145 -20.65 -21.63 10.87
C GLY A 145 -20.54 -20.14 10.48
N TYR A 146 -19.53 -19.40 10.99
CA TYR A 146 -19.28 -18.04 10.55
C TYR A 146 -18.85 -18.02 9.05
N PRO A 147 -19.40 -17.12 8.21
CA PRO A 147 -20.33 -16.03 8.54
C PRO A 147 -21.82 -16.34 8.31
N SER A 148 -22.23 -17.58 8.06
CA SER A 148 -23.57 -17.91 7.54
C SER A 148 -24.59 -18.33 8.62
N ASN A 149 -24.13 -18.88 9.75
CA ASN A 149 -25.01 -19.31 10.83
C ASN A 149 -25.36 -18.15 11.78
N ILE A 150 -26.16 -17.21 11.29
CA ILE A 150 -26.49 -15.96 11.99
C ILE A 150 -27.04 -16.17 13.40
N PRO A 151 -28.04 -17.07 13.64
CA PRO A 151 -28.58 -17.25 14.98
C PRO A 151 -27.54 -17.69 16.01
N PHE A 152 -26.55 -18.50 15.58
CA PHE A 152 -25.47 -18.91 16.45
C PHE A 152 -24.43 -17.80 16.63
N ILE A 153 -24.11 -17.09 15.55
CA ILE A 153 -23.11 -15.99 15.57
C ILE A 153 -23.55 -14.90 16.54
N VAL A 154 -24.84 -14.49 16.46
CA VAL A 154 -25.42 -13.44 17.31
C VAL A 154 -26.05 -14.05 18.55
N SER A 155 -25.26 -14.79 19.30
CA SER A 155 -25.67 -15.44 20.56
C SER A 155 -24.55 -15.37 21.61
N ASP A 156 -24.87 -15.77 22.83
CA ASP A 156 -23.90 -15.83 23.93
C ASP A 156 -22.81 -16.89 23.68
N GLU A 157 -23.09 -17.93 22.89
CA GLU A 157 -22.13 -18.97 22.47
C GLU A 157 -21.33 -18.55 21.22
N GLY A 158 -21.81 -17.57 20.47
CA GLY A 158 -21.14 -16.97 19.32
C GLY A 158 -20.30 -15.75 19.72
N PHE A 159 -20.79 -14.54 19.38
CA PHE A 159 -20.11 -13.30 19.74
C PHE A 159 -19.97 -13.12 21.26
N GLY A 160 -20.92 -13.59 22.05
CA GLY A 160 -20.89 -13.48 23.50
C GLY A 160 -19.75 -14.25 24.16
N LYS A 161 -19.22 -15.30 23.51
CA LYS A 161 -18.09 -16.07 24.01
C LYS A 161 -16.75 -15.31 23.88
N ASN A 162 -16.65 -14.35 22.97
CA ASN A 162 -15.46 -13.52 22.82
C ASN A 162 -15.28 -12.59 24.02
N ASP A 163 -14.04 -12.32 24.39
CA ASP A 163 -13.77 -11.35 25.43
C ASP A 163 -14.31 -9.96 25.01
N TYR A 164 -14.97 -9.29 25.95
CA TYR A 164 -15.33 -7.89 25.78
C TYR A 164 -14.09 -7.02 25.89
N ILE A 165 -13.75 -6.29 24.82
CA ILE A 165 -12.64 -5.35 24.82
C ILE A 165 -13.10 -4.06 25.51
N GLU A 166 -12.60 -3.80 26.72
CA GLU A 166 -12.87 -2.57 27.43
C GLU A 166 -12.23 -1.39 26.71
N THR A 167 -13.03 -0.43 26.30
CA THR A 167 -12.60 0.78 25.61
C THR A 167 -13.07 2.03 26.33
N THR A 168 -12.30 3.11 26.24
CA THR A 168 -12.50 4.34 27.01
C THR A 168 -12.85 5.55 26.16
N ARG A 169 -12.76 5.41 24.82
CA ARG A 169 -12.93 6.54 23.90
C ARG A 169 -14.09 6.33 22.93
N SER A 170 -14.59 7.42 22.38
CA SER A 170 -15.74 7.42 21.45
C SER A 170 -15.40 6.82 20.08
N LEU A 171 -14.17 6.94 19.61
CA LEU A 171 -13.69 6.34 18.37
C LEU A 171 -12.75 5.16 18.67
N VAL A 172 -13.22 3.95 18.42
CA VAL A 172 -12.42 2.73 18.57
C VAL A 172 -11.94 2.27 17.19
N VAL A 173 -10.67 2.45 16.91
CA VAL A 173 -10.06 2.08 15.62
C VAL A 173 -9.56 0.65 15.68
N ILE A 174 -10.15 -0.23 14.90
CA ILE A 174 -9.74 -1.63 14.78
C ILE A 174 -8.83 -1.80 13.58
N THR A 175 -7.56 -2.06 13.81
CA THR A 175 -6.54 -2.23 12.76
C THR A 175 -5.76 -3.53 12.92
N ALA A 176 -4.90 -3.85 11.93
CA ALA A 176 -4.20 -5.13 11.89
C ALA A 176 -2.91 -5.05 11.05
N PRO A 177 -1.93 -5.96 11.26
CA PRO A 177 -0.73 -6.06 10.43
C PRO A 177 -1.04 -6.49 8.98
N GLY A 178 -2.20 -7.10 8.73
CA GLY A 178 -2.55 -7.54 7.38
C GLY A 178 -4.00 -8.04 7.22
N PRO A 179 -4.38 -8.45 6.01
CA PRO A 179 -5.72 -8.96 5.72
C PRO A 179 -5.99 -10.30 6.42
N GLY A 180 -7.27 -10.60 6.65
CA GLY A 180 -7.69 -11.86 7.28
C GLY A 180 -7.46 -11.93 8.81
N SER A 181 -7.09 -10.81 9.44
CA SER A 181 -6.83 -10.75 10.88
C SER A 181 -8.11 -10.72 11.75
N GLY A 182 -9.30 -10.58 11.16
CA GLY A 182 -10.58 -10.61 11.89
C GLY A 182 -11.10 -9.26 12.34
N LYS A 183 -10.69 -8.14 11.73
CA LYS A 183 -11.11 -6.78 12.09
C LYS A 183 -12.64 -6.62 12.15
N MET A 184 -13.34 -6.94 11.06
CA MET A 184 -14.81 -6.85 10.98
C MET A 184 -15.49 -7.69 12.07
N ALA A 185 -15.09 -8.96 12.20
CA ALA A 185 -15.66 -9.85 13.23
C ALA A 185 -15.43 -9.31 14.66
N THR A 186 -14.30 -8.66 14.90
CA THR A 186 -14.02 -7.99 16.18
C THR A 186 -14.96 -6.80 16.39
N CYS A 187 -15.15 -5.93 15.38
CA CYS A 187 -16.13 -4.84 15.46
C CYS A 187 -17.54 -5.36 15.79
N LEU A 188 -18.01 -6.36 15.04
CA LEU A 188 -19.35 -6.91 15.21
C LEU A 188 -19.53 -7.58 16.60
N SER A 189 -18.52 -8.30 17.08
CA SER A 189 -18.52 -8.87 18.42
C SER A 189 -18.62 -7.80 19.51
N GLN A 190 -17.88 -6.69 19.34
CA GLN A 190 -17.94 -5.57 20.27
C GLN A 190 -19.30 -4.88 20.25
N LEU A 191 -19.93 -4.71 19.08
CA LEU A 191 -21.29 -4.18 18.97
C LEU A 191 -22.32 -5.08 19.67
N TYR A 192 -22.19 -6.40 19.55
CA TYR A 192 -23.01 -7.35 20.28
C TYR A 192 -22.88 -7.16 21.80
N HIS A 193 -21.65 -7.07 22.30
CA HIS A 193 -21.40 -6.87 23.72
C HIS A 193 -21.89 -5.49 24.22
N ASP A 194 -21.69 -4.42 23.45
CA ASP A 194 -22.16 -3.08 23.81
C ASP A 194 -23.69 -3.04 23.84
N ASN A 195 -24.37 -3.63 22.84
CA ASN A 195 -25.82 -3.71 22.80
C ASN A 195 -26.40 -4.46 24.02
N LYS A 196 -25.80 -5.59 24.39
CA LYS A 196 -26.18 -6.35 25.63
C LYS A 196 -25.99 -5.52 26.90
N ARG A 197 -25.10 -4.54 26.91
CA ARG A 197 -24.82 -3.64 28.04
C ARG A 197 -25.62 -2.33 27.98
N GLY A 198 -26.47 -2.18 26.96
CA GLY A 198 -27.21 -0.94 26.73
C GLY A 198 -26.37 0.24 26.26
N ILE A 199 -25.15 -0.02 25.77
CA ILE A 199 -24.27 1.00 25.22
C ILE A 199 -24.58 1.17 23.74
N LYS A 200 -24.91 2.40 23.34
CA LYS A 200 -25.11 2.74 21.93
C LYS A 200 -23.74 2.85 21.22
N ALA A 201 -23.57 2.11 20.16
CA ALA A 201 -22.36 2.13 19.35
C ALA A 201 -22.70 1.79 17.89
N GLY A 202 -21.88 2.23 16.97
CA GLY A 202 -22.01 1.91 15.54
C GLY A 202 -20.74 1.34 14.94
N TYR A 203 -20.86 0.92 13.69
CA TYR A 203 -19.75 0.43 12.87
C TYR A 203 -19.51 1.38 11.69
N ALA A 204 -18.25 1.56 11.33
CA ALA A 204 -17.90 2.11 10.04
C ALA A 204 -16.62 1.46 9.49
N LYS A 205 -16.50 1.43 8.18
CA LYS A 205 -15.30 0.97 7.46
C LYS A 205 -14.60 2.17 6.85
N TYR A 206 -13.33 2.35 7.20
CA TYR A 206 -12.51 3.39 6.58
C TYR A 206 -12.11 2.94 5.18
N GLU A 207 -12.41 3.75 4.19
CA GLU A 207 -12.10 3.45 2.79
C GLU A 207 -11.48 4.65 2.09
N THR A 208 -10.66 4.37 1.08
CA THR A 208 -10.13 5.35 0.13
C THR A 208 -10.48 4.91 -1.29
N PHE A 209 -10.44 3.60 -1.53
CA PHE A 209 -10.78 2.97 -2.80
C PHE A 209 -11.77 1.81 -2.60
N PRO A 210 -12.58 1.53 -3.64
CA PRO A 210 -12.77 2.34 -4.85
C PRO A 210 -13.31 3.72 -4.50
N ILE A 211 -13.14 4.72 -5.37
CA ILE A 211 -13.74 6.03 -5.18
C ILE A 211 -15.21 5.94 -5.62
N TRP A 212 -16.11 6.29 -4.71
CA TRP A 212 -17.54 6.02 -4.85
C TRP A 212 -18.25 6.86 -5.92
N ASN A 213 -17.93 8.14 -5.97
CA ASN A 213 -18.65 9.17 -6.75
C ASN A 213 -17.99 9.51 -8.10
N ILE A 214 -17.17 8.60 -8.64
CA ILE A 214 -16.65 8.69 -10.00
C ILE A 214 -17.11 7.49 -10.82
N PRO A 215 -17.08 7.53 -12.16
CA PRO A 215 -17.55 6.43 -13.01
C PRO A 215 -16.85 5.09 -12.69
N LEU A 216 -17.57 3.98 -12.82
CA LEU A 216 -17.07 2.63 -12.58
C LEU A 216 -15.75 2.35 -13.30
N LYS A 217 -15.66 2.76 -14.57
CA LYS A 217 -14.46 2.57 -15.42
C LYS A 217 -13.51 3.76 -15.42
N HIS A 218 -13.60 4.60 -14.40
CA HIS A 218 -12.64 5.69 -14.26
C HIS A 218 -11.23 5.12 -14.03
N PRO A 219 -10.17 5.67 -14.66
CA PRO A 219 -8.80 5.14 -14.52
C PRO A 219 -8.35 4.94 -13.07
N ILE A 220 -8.73 5.79 -12.13
CA ILE A 220 -8.44 5.62 -10.70
C ILE A 220 -9.00 4.29 -10.19
N ASN A 221 -10.27 3.98 -10.47
CA ASN A 221 -10.91 2.74 -10.02
C ASN A 221 -10.32 1.52 -10.74
N LEU A 222 -9.99 1.63 -12.04
CA LEU A 222 -9.27 0.57 -12.76
C LEU A 222 -7.87 0.31 -12.21
N ALA A 223 -7.17 1.37 -11.77
CA ALA A 223 -5.86 1.24 -11.13
C ALA A 223 -5.94 0.54 -9.76
N TYR A 224 -7.04 0.73 -9.02
CA TYR A 224 -7.30 -0.01 -7.80
C TYR A 224 -7.51 -1.51 -8.07
N GLU A 225 -8.32 -1.89 -9.08
CA GLU A 225 -8.46 -3.29 -9.50
C GLU A 225 -7.12 -3.91 -9.93
N ALA A 226 -6.28 -3.14 -10.65
CA ALA A 226 -4.95 -3.59 -11.02
C ALA A 226 -4.04 -3.78 -9.79
N ALA A 227 -4.23 -3.00 -8.73
CA ALA A 227 -3.47 -3.11 -7.48
C ALA A 227 -3.91 -4.30 -6.62
N THR A 228 -5.12 -4.80 -6.80
CA THR A 228 -5.75 -5.91 -6.05
C THR A 228 -6.06 -7.11 -6.95
N ALA A 229 -5.37 -7.23 -8.09
CA ALA A 229 -5.60 -8.31 -9.05
C ALA A 229 -5.38 -9.71 -8.47
N ASP A 230 -4.47 -9.84 -7.51
CA ASP A 230 -4.20 -11.06 -6.73
C ASP A 230 -5.33 -11.44 -5.77
N LEU A 231 -6.11 -10.47 -5.29
CA LEU A 231 -7.24 -10.65 -4.39
C LEU A 231 -8.57 -10.89 -5.11
N ASN A 232 -8.61 -10.72 -6.41
CA ASN A 232 -9.82 -10.76 -7.24
C ASN A 232 -10.87 -9.68 -6.87
N ASP A 233 -10.45 -8.56 -6.36
CA ASP A 233 -11.35 -7.43 -6.17
C ASP A 233 -11.77 -6.86 -7.52
N ILE A 234 -13.07 -6.71 -7.71
CA ILE A 234 -13.69 -6.17 -8.92
C ILE A 234 -14.63 -5.05 -8.49
N ASN A 235 -14.47 -3.88 -9.09
CA ASN A 235 -15.38 -2.76 -8.85
C ASN A 235 -16.74 -3.02 -9.51
N MET A 236 -17.79 -2.71 -8.80
CA MET A 236 -19.17 -2.88 -9.22
C MET A 236 -20.00 -1.64 -8.81
N ILE A 237 -21.10 -1.42 -9.48
CA ILE A 237 -22.13 -0.52 -8.96
C ILE A 237 -22.79 -1.20 -7.77
N ASP A 238 -22.91 -0.48 -6.67
CA ASP A 238 -23.59 -0.95 -5.46
C ASP A 238 -25.12 -1.00 -5.72
N PRO A 239 -25.71 -2.20 -5.89
CA PRO A 239 -27.13 -2.32 -6.21
C PRO A 239 -28.02 -1.95 -5.02
N PHE A 240 -27.55 -2.16 -3.78
CA PHE A 240 -28.29 -1.81 -2.57
C PHE A 240 -28.37 -0.31 -2.38
N HIS A 241 -27.28 0.41 -2.69
CA HIS A 241 -27.25 1.88 -2.61
C HIS A 241 -28.16 2.50 -3.69
N LEU A 242 -28.09 1.95 -4.91
CA LEU A 242 -28.95 2.37 -6.01
C LEU A 242 -30.43 2.15 -5.68
N GLU A 243 -30.80 0.99 -5.10
CA GLU A 243 -32.17 0.68 -4.71
C GLU A 243 -32.64 1.61 -3.57
N ALA A 244 -31.81 1.85 -2.57
CA ALA A 244 -32.20 2.63 -1.37
C ALA A 244 -32.29 4.13 -1.62
N TYR A 245 -31.44 4.69 -2.51
CA TYR A 245 -31.27 6.14 -2.66
C TYR A 245 -31.45 6.66 -4.10
N GLY A 246 -31.51 5.77 -5.10
CA GLY A 246 -31.52 6.16 -6.52
C GLY A 246 -30.16 6.71 -7.00
N GLU A 247 -29.09 6.57 -6.22
CA GLU A 247 -27.76 7.09 -6.51
C GLU A 247 -26.82 5.97 -6.94
N THR A 248 -26.02 6.25 -7.98
CA THR A 248 -25.02 5.33 -8.47
C THR A 248 -23.71 5.52 -7.71
N THR A 249 -23.26 4.50 -7.01
CA THR A 249 -21.98 4.47 -6.30
C THR A 249 -21.15 3.25 -6.70
N VAL A 250 -19.83 3.39 -6.66
CA VAL A 250 -18.90 2.28 -6.95
C VAL A 250 -18.43 1.65 -5.65
N ASN A 251 -18.58 0.34 -5.56
CA ASN A 251 -18.03 -0.45 -4.45
C ASN A 251 -17.38 -1.71 -5.02
N TYR A 252 -16.72 -2.53 -4.23
CA TYR A 252 -16.14 -3.77 -4.73
C TYR A 252 -16.98 -5.00 -4.37
N ASN A 253 -16.87 -6.02 -5.22
CA ASN A 253 -17.69 -7.23 -5.18
C ASN A 253 -17.80 -7.86 -3.78
N ARG A 254 -16.69 -7.96 -3.02
CA ARG A 254 -16.71 -8.63 -1.71
C ARG A 254 -17.59 -7.93 -0.68
N ASP A 255 -17.65 -6.60 -0.68
CA ASP A 255 -18.51 -5.87 0.25
C ASP A 255 -19.99 -5.98 -0.17
N ILE A 256 -20.26 -5.99 -1.47
CA ILE A 256 -21.60 -6.20 -2.02
C ILE A 256 -22.10 -7.61 -1.70
N GLU A 257 -21.28 -8.64 -1.94
CA GLU A 257 -21.64 -10.04 -1.73
C GLU A 257 -21.88 -10.37 -0.25
N ILE A 258 -21.12 -9.77 0.67
CA ILE A 258 -21.27 -10.03 2.11
C ILE A 258 -22.39 -9.21 2.77
N PHE A 259 -22.87 -8.14 2.12
CA PHE A 259 -23.84 -7.22 2.73
C PHE A 259 -25.12 -7.89 3.22
N PRO A 260 -25.77 -8.84 2.50
CA PRO A 260 -26.96 -9.54 3.03
C PRO A 260 -26.70 -10.28 4.35
N VAL A 261 -25.49 -10.83 4.51
CA VAL A 261 -25.08 -11.49 5.76
C VAL A 261 -24.88 -10.46 6.87
N LEU A 262 -24.25 -9.33 6.57
CA LEU A 262 -24.05 -8.24 7.52
C LEU A 262 -25.39 -7.62 7.94
N ASN A 263 -26.31 -7.44 7.00
CA ASN A 263 -27.67 -7.01 7.29
C ASN A 263 -28.33 -7.89 8.36
N ALA A 264 -28.33 -9.20 8.14
CA ALA A 264 -28.90 -10.14 9.10
C ALA A 264 -28.17 -10.15 10.47
N ILE A 265 -26.84 -9.91 10.49
CA ILE A 265 -26.08 -9.77 11.74
C ILE A 265 -26.49 -8.48 12.48
N PHE A 266 -26.60 -7.34 11.80
CA PHE A 266 -27.03 -6.10 12.42
C PHE A 266 -28.47 -6.17 12.92
N GLU A 267 -29.39 -6.76 12.15
CA GLU A 267 -30.76 -7.05 12.60
C GLU A 267 -30.76 -7.91 13.86
N GLY A 268 -29.93 -8.94 13.92
CA GLY A 268 -29.81 -9.80 15.10
C GLY A 268 -29.23 -9.06 16.32
N ILE A 269 -28.34 -8.07 16.13
CA ILE A 269 -27.77 -7.29 17.24
C ILE A 269 -28.70 -6.18 17.70
N TYR A 270 -29.31 -5.41 16.79
CA TYR A 270 -30.06 -4.19 17.12
C TYR A 270 -31.58 -4.33 17.00
N GLY A 271 -32.08 -5.41 16.38
CA GLY A 271 -33.47 -5.55 15.97
C GLY A 271 -33.79 -4.92 14.61
N GLU A 272 -32.91 -4.09 14.10
CA GLU A 272 -32.99 -3.47 12.78
C GLU A 272 -31.58 -3.22 12.20
N ASN A 273 -31.45 -3.08 10.89
CA ASN A 273 -30.17 -2.67 10.29
C ASN A 273 -30.12 -1.16 10.10
N PRO A 274 -29.16 -0.45 10.71
CA PRO A 274 -28.99 1.00 10.51
C PRO A 274 -28.38 1.34 9.12
N TYR A 275 -27.94 0.36 8.34
CA TYR A 275 -27.32 0.54 7.03
C TYR A 275 -28.20 -0.01 5.92
N LYS A 276 -28.39 0.75 4.86
CA LYS A 276 -29.16 0.32 3.69
C LYS A 276 -28.31 -0.26 2.57
N SER A 277 -27.00 -0.05 2.63
CA SER A 277 -26.05 -0.52 1.63
C SER A 277 -24.65 -0.74 2.22
N PRO A 278 -23.77 -1.52 1.55
CA PRO A 278 -22.36 -1.57 1.94
C PRO A 278 -21.66 -0.20 1.88
N THR A 279 -22.07 0.68 0.97
CA THR A 279 -21.56 2.07 0.89
C THR A 279 -21.93 2.86 2.15
N ASP A 280 -23.11 2.67 2.73
CA ASP A 280 -23.49 3.31 3.99
C ASP A 280 -22.63 2.92 5.17
N MET A 281 -22.07 1.71 5.17
CA MET A 281 -21.16 1.25 6.22
C MET A 281 -19.79 1.93 6.14
N GLY A 282 -19.44 2.49 4.99
CA GLY A 282 -18.13 3.08 4.75
C GLY A 282 -18.03 4.56 5.12
N VAL A 283 -16.78 5.03 5.22
CA VAL A 283 -16.41 6.45 5.25
C VAL A 283 -15.35 6.67 4.19
N ASN A 284 -15.70 7.37 3.11
CA ASN A 284 -14.82 7.66 1.97
C ASN A 284 -15.14 9.01 1.36
N MET A 285 -14.29 9.99 1.61
CA MET A 285 -14.42 11.35 1.08
C MET A 285 -13.42 11.65 -0.06
N ALA A 286 -12.69 10.64 -0.53
CA ALA A 286 -11.61 10.84 -1.49
C ALA A 286 -12.08 11.50 -2.79
N GLY A 287 -13.21 11.07 -3.34
CA GLY A 287 -13.71 11.64 -4.59
C GLY A 287 -14.11 13.12 -4.51
N ASN A 288 -14.43 13.62 -3.31
CA ASN A 288 -14.74 15.02 -3.08
C ASN A 288 -13.50 15.95 -3.04
N CYS A 289 -12.30 15.32 -3.09
CA CYS A 289 -11.02 15.99 -2.95
C CYS A 289 -10.18 15.98 -4.23
N ILE A 290 -10.72 15.44 -5.33
CA ILE A 290 -10.12 15.52 -6.67
C ILE A 290 -10.30 16.96 -7.16
N VAL A 291 -9.19 17.63 -7.52
CA VAL A 291 -9.16 19.02 -7.98
C VAL A 291 -8.71 19.14 -9.44
N ASP A 292 -7.98 18.15 -9.95
CA ASP A 292 -7.62 18.00 -11.37
C ASP A 292 -7.80 16.52 -11.75
N ASP A 293 -8.92 16.22 -12.40
CA ASP A 293 -9.29 14.87 -12.80
C ASP A 293 -8.33 14.30 -13.86
N GLU A 294 -7.87 15.15 -14.79
CA GLU A 294 -6.95 14.71 -15.84
C GLU A 294 -5.58 14.31 -15.27
N ALA A 295 -5.07 15.06 -14.31
CA ALA A 295 -3.82 14.68 -13.61
C ALA A 295 -3.98 13.33 -12.89
N CYS A 296 -5.14 13.05 -12.29
CA CYS A 296 -5.43 11.76 -11.65
C CYS A 296 -5.57 10.63 -12.68
N ARG A 297 -6.16 10.88 -13.85
CA ARG A 297 -6.26 9.92 -14.96
C ARG A 297 -4.88 9.54 -15.51
N GLU A 298 -4.06 10.54 -15.83
CA GLU A 298 -2.69 10.33 -16.31
C GLU A 298 -1.88 9.49 -15.30
N ALA A 299 -1.92 9.85 -14.02
CA ALA A 299 -1.22 9.14 -12.97
C ALA A 299 -1.72 7.69 -12.80
N SER A 300 -3.04 7.48 -12.92
CA SER A 300 -3.66 6.14 -12.84
C SER A 300 -3.28 5.25 -14.02
N HIS A 301 -3.21 5.79 -15.23
CA HIS A 301 -2.70 5.07 -16.40
C HIS A 301 -1.27 4.57 -16.17
N MET A 302 -0.40 5.44 -15.63
CA MET A 302 0.98 5.05 -15.33
C MET A 302 1.05 3.98 -14.23
N GLU A 303 0.17 4.03 -13.22
CA GLU A 303 0.11 3.00 -12.18
C GLU A 303 -0.39 1.65 -12.73
N ILE A 304 -1.39 1.62 -13.62
CA ILE A 304 -1.86 0.38 -14.27
C ILE A 304 -0.71 -0.26 -15.06
N ILE A 305 0.02 0.51 -15.88
CA ILE A 305 1.18 0.00 -16.62
C ILE A 305 2.28 -0.50 -15.67
N ARG A 306 2.53 0.21 -14.57
CA ARG A 306 3.48 -0.22 -13.55
C ARG A 306 3.08 -1.55 -12.91
N ARG A 307 1.79 -1.74 -12.61
CA ARG A 307 1.25 -3.01 -12.09
C ARG A 307 1.40 -4.14 -13.09
N TYR A 308 1.16 -3.88 -14.36
CA TYR A 308 1.37 -4.84 -15.44
C TYR A 308 2.80 -5.39 -15.43
N TYR A 309 3.80 -4.50 -15.47
CA TYR A 309 5.22 -4.94 -15.41
C TYR A 309 5.57 -5.63 -14.10
N THR A 310 4.99 -5.22 -12.99
CA THR A 310 5.20 -5.89 -11.71
C THR A 310 4.66 -7.32 -11.74
N ALA A 311 3.46 -7.54 -12.28
CA ALA A 311 2.87 -8.87 -12.43
C ALA A 311 3.69 -9.76 -13.37
N LEU A 312 4.11 -9.24 -14.53
CA LEU A 312 5.00 -9.97 -15.46
C LEU A 312 6.29 -10.43 -14.77
N ASN A 313 6.97 -9.52 -14.06
CA ASN A 313 8.20 -9.85 -13.35
C ASN A 313 7.97 -10.86 -12.22
N ASN A 314 6.84 -10.81 -11.53
CA ASN A 314 6.48 -11.77 -10.50
C ASN A 314 6.21 -13.17 -11.08
N VAL A 315 5.59 -13.27 -12.27
CA VAL A 315 5.41 -14.54 -12.98
C VAL A 315 6.75 -15.14 -13.33
N VAL A 316 7.67 -14.36 -13.92
CA VAL A 316 9.03 -14.83 -14.25
C VAL A 316 9.82 -15.29 -13.02
N LYS A 317 9.59 -14.63 -11.87
CA LYS A 317 10.19 -15.00 -10.57
C LYS A 317 9.46 -16.18 -9.88
N GLY A 318 8.38 -16.70 -10.44
CA GLY A 318 7.56 -17.77 -9.84
C GLY A 318 6.78 -17.32 -8.59
N LYS A 319 6.54 -16.01 -8.42
CA LYS A 319 5.87 -15.44 -7.25
C LYS A 319 4.37 -15.23 -7.46
N SER A 320 3.90 -15.17 -8.69
CA SER A 320 2.49 -15.05 -9.05
C SER A 320 2.13 -15.87 -10.29
N LYS A 321 0.83 -15.96 -10.59
CA LYS A 321 0.28 -16.71 -11.72
C LYS A 321 -0.01 -15.77 -12.90
N GLU A 322 0.00 -16.31 -14.12
CA GLU A 322 -0.33 -15.58 -15.35
C GLU A 322 -1.71 -14.91 -15.33
N ASN A 323 -2.66 -15.46 -14.58
CA ASN A 323 -4.00 -14.89 -14.45
C ASN A 323 -3.99 -13.43 -13.96
N GLU A 324 -3.02 -13.03 -13.14
CA GLU A 324 -2.90 -11.63 -12.70
C GLU A 324 -2.52 -10.72 -13.87
N VAL A 325 -1.61 -11.19 -14.73
CA VAL A 325 -1.18 -10.47 -15.94
C VAL A 325 -2.38 -10.27 -16.87
N TYR A 326 -3.12 -11.35 -17.17
CA TYR A 326 -4.29 -11.28 -18.06
C TYR A 326 -5.38 -10.33 -17.54
N LYS A 327 -5.61 -10.28 -16.24
CA LYS A 327 -6.53 -9.31 -15.62
C LYS A 327 -6.08 -7.88 -15.86
N ILE A 328 -4.79 -7.59 -15.61
CA ILE A 328 -4.28 -6.23 -15.78
C ILE A 328 -4.27 -5.85 -17.27
N GLU A 329 -3.98 -6.76 -18.19
CA GLU A 329 -4.12 -6.53 -19.63
C GLU A 329 -5.57 -6.16 -20.02
N LEU A 330 -6.56 -6.83 -19.42
CA LEU A 330 -7.96 -6.49 -19.63
C LEU A 330 -8.28 -5.07 -19.13
N LEU A 331 -7.75 -4.70 -17.96
CA LEU A 331 -7.90 -3.34 -17.41
C LEU A 331 -7.20 -2.29 -18.29
N MET A 332 -6.02 -2.60 -18.84
CA MET A 332 -5.34 -1.74 -19.82
C MET A 332 -6.19 -1.52 -21.07
N LYS A 333 -6.82 -2.58 -21.60
CA LYS A 333 -7.77 -2.46 -22.74
C LYS A 333 -8.98 -1.60 -22.39
N GLN A 334 -9.54 -1.73 -21.19
CA GLN A 334 -10.65 -0.89 -20.72
C GLN A 334 -10.23 0.58 -20.58
N ALA A 335 -9.03 0.83 -20.07
CA ALA A 335 -8.46 2.17 -19.96
C ALA A 335 -7.98 2.73 -21.31
N LYS A 336 -7.95 1.91 -22.38
CA LYS A 336 -7.44 2.24 -23.72
C LYS A 336 -5.98 2.69 -23.72
N ILE A 337 -5.15 2.02 -22.90
CA ILE A 337 -3.72 2.27 -22.79
C ILE A 337 -2.89 1.05 -23.16
N THR A 338 -1.64 1.31 -23.52
CA THR A 338 -0.61 0.33 -23.83
C THR A 338 0.65 0.62 -23.00
N THR A 339 1.63 -0.27 -23.05
CA THR A 339 2.94 -0.02 -22.41
C THR A 339 3.68 1.16 -23.00
N ASP A 340 3.36 1.55 -24.24
CA ASP A 340 4.02 2.63 -24.98
C ASP A 340 3.55 4.03 -24.50
N ASP A 341 2.41 4.12 -23.82
CA ASP A 341 1.97 5.36 -23.15
C ASP A 341 2.93 5.78 -22.03
N ARG A 342 3.73 4.85 -21.52
CA ARG A 342 4.84 5.16 -20.61
C ARG A 342 6.10 5.43 -21.42
N LYS A 343 6.41 6.71 -21.68
CA LYS A 343 7.49 7.17 -22.58
C LYS A 343 8.85 6.55 -22.28
N VAL A 344 9.20 6.35 -21.00
CA VAL A 344 10.46 5.71 -20.60
C VAL A 344 10.57 4.27 -21.06
N THR A 345 9.46 3.56 -21.22
CA THR A 345 9.42 2.21 -21.78
C THR A 345 9.90 2.22 -23.23
N VAL A 346 9.33 3.10 -24.04
CA VAL A 346 9.69 3.25 -25.46
C VAL A 346 11.16 3.67 -25.59
N ALA A 347 11.59 4.64 -24.79
CA ALA A 347 12.98 5.15 -24.83
C ALA A 347 14.01 4.07 -24.49
N ALA A 348 13.74 3.29 -23.43
CA ALA A 348 14.64 2.21 -23.01
C ALA A 348 14.66 1.06 -24.04
N LYS A 349 13.51 0.60 -24.52
CA LYS A 349 13.39 -0.50 -25.51
C LYS A 349 14.06 -0.16 -26.82
N ASN A 350 13.77 1.01 -27.39
CA ASN A 350 14.38 1.45 -28.65
C ASN A 350 15.90 1.58 -28.54
N ARG A 351 16.41 2.08 -27.40
CA ARG A 351 17.85 2.14 -27.17
C ARG A 351 18.46 0.75 -27.02
N ALA A 352 17.80 -0.18 -26.32
CA ALA A 352 18.27 -1.55 -26.18
C ALA A 352 18.34 -2.29 -27.52
N GLN A 353 17.30 -2.15 -28.35
CA GLN A 353 17.25 -2.73 -29.69
C GLN A 353 18.37 -2.22 -30.58
N ARG A 354 18.64 -0.90 -30.55
CA ARG A 354 19.71 -0.28 -31.35
C ARG A 354 21.10 -0.69 -30.91
N LEU A 355 21.33 -0.87 -29.60
CA LEU A 355 22.67 -1.09 -29.04
C LEU A 355 22.99 -2.57 -28.76
N GLY A 356 21.99 -3.45 -28.71
CA GLY A 356 22.17 -4.87 -28.37
C GLY A 356 22.62 -5.11 -26.92
N VAL A 357 22.50 -4.13 -26.03
CA VAL A 357 22.90 -4.23 -24.61
C VAL A 357 21.78 -3.70 -23.70
N PRO A 358 21.72 -4.13 -22.43
CA PRO A 358 20.76 -3.61 -21.48
C PRO A 358 20.86 -2.08 -21.33
N THR A 359 19.69 -1.46 -21.32
CA THR A 359 19.54 0.01 -21.23
C THR A 359 18.51 0.38 -20.16
N ALA A 360 18.50 1.64 -19.79
CA ALA A 360 17.50 2.22 -18.90
C ALA A 360 17.15 3.64 -19.34
N ALA A 361 15.97 4.11 -18.98
CA ALA A 361 15.49 5.47 -19.22
C ALA A 361 14.78 6.01 -17.97
N ILE A 362 14.92 7.31 -17.73
CA ILE A 362 14.23 8.08 -16.69
C ILE A 362 13.57 9.30 -17.30
N GLU A 363 12.34 9.58 -16.92
CA GLU A 363 11.64 10.83 -17.18
C GLU A 363 11.71 11.71 -15.94
N LEU A 364 12.32 12.87 -16.06
CA LEU A 364 12.45 13.87 -15.00
C LEU A 364 11.17 14.70 -14.88
N SER A 365 11.06 15.48 -13.80
CA SER A 365 9.88 16.30 -13.51
C SER A 365 9.58 17.40 -14.53
N ASP A 366 10.56 17.77 -15.36
CA ASP A 366 10.42 18.71 -16.48
C ASP A 366 10.02 18.03 -17.80
N GLY A 367 9.83 16.69 -17.79
CA GLY A 367 9.51 15.88 -18.97
C GLY A 367 10.73 15.45 -19.78
N THR A 368 11.95 15.82 -19.37
CA THR A 368 13.19 15.40 -20.05
C THR A 368 13.42 13.90 -19.85
N ILE A 369 13.69 13.19 -20.95
CA ILE A 369 14.01 11.77 -20.91
C ILE A 369 15.53 11.58 -21.05
N ILE A 370 16.12 11.00 -20.01
CA ILE A 370 17.54 10.63 -19.98
C ILE A 370 17.64 9.12 -20.12
N THR A 371 18.63 8.66 -20.89
CA THR A 371 18.85 7.23 -21.12
C THR A 371 20.29 6.84 -20.77
N SER A 372 20.46 5.55 -20.50
CA SER A 372 21.75 4.94 -20.23
C SER A 372 21.90 3.57 -20.90
N LYS A 373 23.09 3.01 -20.84
CA LYS A 373 23.38 1.63 -21.25
C LYS A 373 24.32 0.97 -20.25
N THR A 374 24.34 -0.35 -20.26
CA THR A 374 25.36 -1.11 -19.54
C THR A 374 26.75 -0.89 -20.17
N THR A 375 27.74 -0.69 -19.32
CA THR A 375 29.16 -0.58 -19.67
C THR A 375 29.96 -1.65 -18.91
N ASP A 376 31.27 -1.68 -19.05
CA ASP A 376 32.13 -2.59 -18.29
C ASP A 376 32.24 -2.20 -16.81
N LEU A 377 32.04 -0.92 -16.50
CA LEU A 377 32.11 -0.37 -15.14
C LEU A 377 30.75 -0.41 -14.42
N LEU A 378 29.67 -0.09 -15.12
CA LEU A 378 28.37 0.18 -14.52
C LEU A 378 27.25 -0.63 -15.18
N GLY A 379 26.29 -1.09 -14.38
CA GLY A 379 25.00 -1.51 -14.89
C GLY A 379 24.19 -0.34 -15.47
N ALA A 380 23.22 -0.62 -16.36
CA ALA A 380 22.39 0.43 -16.97
C ALA A 380 21.66 1.29 -15.94
N SER A 381 21.15 0.71 -14.86
CA SER A 381 20.48 1.39 -13.76
C SER A 381 21.40 2.36 -13.00
N ALA A 382 22.64 1.92 -12.69
CA ALA A 382 23.65 2.75 -12.04
C ALA A 382 24.10 3.91 -12.93
N ALA A 383 24.37 3.63 -14.20
CA ALA A 383 24.71 4.66 -15.18
C ALA A 383 23.56 5.67 -15.37
N LEU A 384 22.29 5.22 -15.30
CA LEU A 384 21.13 6.09 -15.41
C LEU A 384 21.08 7.11 -14.27
N LEU A 385 21.30 6.66 -13.03
CA LEU A 385 21.33 7.55 -11.87
C LEU A 385 22.38 8.65 -12.04
N LEU A 386 23.62 8.29 -12.40
CA LEU A 386 24.68 9.28 -12.63
C LEU A 386 24.32 10.27 -13.74
N ASN A 387 23.77 9.78 -14.87
CA ASN A 387 23.38 10.66 -15.97
C ASN A 387 22.25 11.62 -15.57
N ALA A 388 21.26 11.15 -14.81
CA ALA A 388 20.18 11.99 -14.31
C ALA A 388 20.67 13.04 -13.32
N LEU A 389 21.56 12.65 -12.40
CA LEU A 389 22.15 13.57 -11.42
C LEU A 389 23.07 14.62 -12.07
N LYS A 390 23.84 14.26 -13.11
CA LYS A 390 24.61 15.21 -13.92
C LYS A 390 23.70 16.26 -14.55
N TYR A 391 22.65 15.81 -15.23
CA TYR A 391 21.70 16.72 -15.88
C TYR A 391 21.08 17.70 -14.88
N LEU A 392 20.57 17.17 -13.76
CA LEU A 392 19.94 17.96 -12.69
C LEU A 392 20.92 18.92 -12.00
N GLY A 393 22.18 18.54 -11.89
CA GLY A 393 23.27 19.34 -11.31
C GLY A 393 23.93 20.31 -12.30
N ASN A 394 23.44 20.34 -13.54
CA ASN A 394 24.06 21.12 -14.63
C ASN A 394 25.57 20.83 -14.80
N VAL A 395 25.93 19.54 -14.72
CA VAL A 395 27.29 19.02 -14.94
C VAL A 395 27.37 18.50 -16.37
N GLU A 396 28.48 18.80 -17.04
CA GLU A 396 28.71 18.34 -18.41
C GLU A 396 28.64 16.83 -18.54
N HIS A 397 28.04 16.35 -19.63
CA HIS A 397 27.76 14.91 -19.85
C HIS A 397 29.05 14.06 -19.78
N ASP A 398 30.16 14.52 -20.29
CA ASP A 398 31.40 13.75 -20.35
C ASP A 398 32.24 13.81 -19.06
N THR A 399 31.82 14.60 -18.07
CA THR A 399 32.49 14.68 -16.77
C THR A 399 32.32 13.36 -16.02
N HIS A 400 33.41 12.79 -15.54
CA HIS A 400 33.36 11.62 -14.64
C HIS A 400 33.11 12.06 -13.20
N LEU A 401 31.94 11.73 -12.65
CA LEU A 401 31.62 12.00 -11.23
C LEU A 401 32.34 11.05 -10.26
N ILE A 402 32.72 9.88 -10.76
CA ILE A 402 33.49 8.87 -10.04
C ILE A 402 34.58 8.43 -11.02
N SER A 403 35.84 8.53 -10.62
CA SER A 403 36.92 8.15 -11.53
C SER A 403 36.97 6.64 -11.74
N PRO A 404 37.42 6.16 -12.94
CA PRO A 404 37.61 4.73 -13.18
C PRO A 404 38.54 4.07 -12.16
N GLU A 405 39.55 4.79 -11.68
CA GLU A 405 40.51 4.33 -10.67
C GLU A 405 39.84 4.11 -9.30
N ALA A 406 38.79 4.87 -8.97
CA ALA A 406 37.99 4.64 -7.77
C ALA A 406 37.01 3.45 -7.92
N ILE A 407 36.52 3.18 -9.13
CA ILE A 407 35.62 2.06 -9.42
C ILE A 407 36.35 0.72 -9.37
N GLY A 408 37.57 0.64 -9.90
CA GLY A 408 38.38 -0.58 -9.96
C GLY A 408 38.50 -1.33 -8.63
N PRO A 409 38.94 -0.69 -7.53
CA PRO A 409 39.01 -1.33 -6.23
C PRO A 409 37.67 -1.87 -5.70
N ILE A 410 36.56 -1.19 -6.01
CA ILE A 410 35.19 -1.67 -5.63
C ILE A 410 34.85 -2.92 -6.42
N GLN A 411 35.18 -2.97 -7.71
CA GLN A 411 34.99 -4.17 -8.55
C GLN A 411 35.83 -5.35 -8.06
N GLU A 412 37.10 -5.10 -7.67
CA GLU A 412 37.98 -6.11 -7.12
C GLU A 412 37.45 -6.65 -5.79
N LEU A 413 37.08 -5.77 -4.86
CA LEU A 413 36.44 -6.16 -3.59
C LEU A 413 35.24 -7.06 -3.84
N LYS A 414 34.34 -6.64 -4.74
CA LYS A 414 33.10 -7.34 -5.06
C LYS A 414 33.35 -8.74 -5.64
N THR A 415 34.27 -8.85 -6.58
CA THR A 415 34.49 -10.13 -7.31
C THR A 415 35.47 -11.05 -6.60
N LYS A 416 36.56 -10.52 -6.06
CA LYS A 416 37.67 -11.31 -5.49
C LYS A 416 37.39 -11.71 -4.04
N TYR A 417 36.83 -10.79 -3.24
CA TYR A 417 36.67 -11.02 -1.81
C TYR A 417 35.24 -11.36 -1.39
N LEU A 418 34.20 -10.76 -2.04
CA LEU A 418 32.80 -10.99 -1.72
C LEU A 418 32.12 -12.06 -2.60
N GLY A 419 32.86 -12.67 -3.54
CA GLY A 419 32.36 -13.77 -4.37
C GLY A 419 31.32 -13.37 -5.42
N GLY A 420 31.18 -12.08 -5.71
CA GLY A 420 30.29 -11.58 -6.75
C GLY A 420 30.77 -11.98 -8.15
N LYS A 421 29.86 -12.49 -9.00
CA LYS A 421 30.18 -12.86 -10.38
C LYS A 421 30.14 -11.69 -11.36
N ASN A 422 29.48 -10.59 -11.00
CA ASN A 422 29.30 -9.42 -11.85
C ASN A 422 30.15 -8.26 -11.32
N PRO A 423 31.19 -7.80 -12.07
CA PRO A 423 32.04 -6.69 -11.61
C PRO A 423 31.34 -5.34 -11.67
N ARG A 424 30.29 -5.18 -12.49
CA ARG A 424 29.62 -3.88 -12.67
C ARG A 424 28.98 -3.41 -11.36
N LEU A 425 29.13 -2.12 -11.05
CA LEU A 425 28.54 -1.53 -9.85
C LEU A 425 27.01 -1.51 -9.96
N HIS A 426 26.36 -1.83 -8.84
CA HIS A 426 24.95 -1.63 -8.60
C HIS A 426 24.63 -0.18 -8.21
N THR A 427 23.36 0.16 -8.11
CA THR A 427 22.89 1.51 -7.82
C THR A 427 23.33 2.04 -6.45
N ASP A 428 23.32 1.19 -5.43
CA ASP A 428 23.78 1.54 -4.08
C ASP A 428 25.31 1.72 -4.02
N GLU A 429 26.07 0.81 -4.65
CA GLU A 429 27.54 0.91 -4.74
C GLU A 429 27.97 2.23 -5.43
N VAL A 430 27.28 2.60 -6.51
CA VAL A 430 27.53 3.87 -7.22
C VAL A 430 27.21 5.09 -6.36
N LEU A 431 26.11 5.07 -5.60
CA LEU A 431 25.76 6.17 -4.70
C LEU A 431 26.77 6.34 -3.55
N ILE A 432 27.29 5.23 -3.01
CA ILE A 432 28.37 5.25 -2.00
C ILE A 432 29.63 5.82 -2.62
N ALA A 433 30.04 5.36 -3.80
CA ALA A 433 31.22 5.87 -4.49
C ALA A 433 31.09 7.37 -4.83
N LEU A 434 29.91 7.81 -5.29
CA LEU A 434 29.61 9.22 -5.52
C LEU A 434 29.69 10.06 -4.26
N SER A 435 29.19 9.54 -3.12
CA SER A 435 29.25 10.27 -1.85
C SER A 435 30.68 10.47 -1.36
N ILE A 436 31.58 9.51 -1.62
CA ILE A 436 33.01 9.63 -1.31
C ILE A 436 33.66 10.64 -2.26
N SER A 437 33.39 10.57 -3.57
CA SER A 437 33.90 11.50 -4.55
C SER A 437 33.49 12.96 -4.27
N ALA A 438 32.28 13.15 -3.76
CA ALA A 438 31.73 14.46 -3.40
C ALA A 438 32.49 15.17 -2.26
N LEU A 439 33.39 14.48 -1.55
CA LEU A 439 34.25 15.10 -0.53
C LEU A 439 35.34 15.98 -1.14
N THR A 440 35.75 15.70 -2.38
CA THR A 440 36.91 16.37 -3.04
C THR A 440 36.57 16.91 -4.42
N ASP A 441 35.46 16.52 -5.03
CA ASP A 441 35.03 16.94 -6.37
C ASP A 441 33.71 17.72 -6.30
N GLU A 442 33.75 19.00 -6.68
CA GLU A 442 32.57 19.89 -6.67
C GLU A 442 31.48 19.44 -7.64
N ASN A 443 31.80 18.80 -8.78
CA ASN A 443 30.81 18.29 -9.70
C ASN A 443 30.08 17.05 -9.12
N ALA A 444 30.82 16.16 -8.44
CA ALA A 444 30.24 15.05 -7.73
C ALA A 444 29.30 15.52 -6.60
N LYS A 445 29.70 16.57 -5.87
CA LYS A 445 28.89 17.18 -4.82
C LYS A 445 27.61 17.80 -5.38
N LYS A 446 27.70 18.63 -6.42
CA LYS A 446 26.54 19.21 -7.11
C LYS A 446 25.57 18.13 -7.60
N ALA A 447 26.07 17.03 -8.16
CA ALA A 447 25.26 15.92 -8.61
C ALA A 447 24.57 15.21 -7.44
N LEU A 448 25.30 14.91 -6.36
CA LEU A 448 24.76 14.22 -5.18
C LEU A 448 23.61 15.00 -4.53
N GLU A 449 23.71 16.32 -4.45
CA GLU A 449 22.69 17.21 -3.91
C GLU A 449 21.35 17.16 -4.69
N GLN A 450 21.34 16.60 -5.91
CA GLN A 450 20.14 16.48 -6.72
C GLN A 450 19.30 15.23 -6.42
N LEU A 451 19.77 14.30 -5.58
CA LEU A 451 19.05 13.06 -5.26
C LEU A 451 17.58 13.27 -4.89
N PRO A 452 17.19 14.27 -4.08
CA PRO A 452 15.79 14.49 -3.73
C PRO A 452 14.87 14.79 -4.94
N LYS A 453 15.41 15.30 -6.03
CA LYS A 453 14.65 15.63 -7.26
C LYS A 453 14.25 14.39 -8.06
N LEU A 454 14.82 13.23 -7.75
CA LEU A 454 14.47 11.96 -8.40
C LEU A 454 13.16 11.35 -7.86
N LYS A 455 12.66 11.85 -6.74
CA LYS A 455 11.41 11.36 -6.15
C LYS A 455 10.23 11.60 -7.11
N GLY A 456 9.47 10.53 -7.38
CA GLY A 456 8.33 10.55 -8.30
C GLY A 456 8.69 10.47 -9.77
N CYS A 457 9.98 10.43 -10.12
CA CYS A 457 10.41 10.19 -11.50
C CYS A 457 10.06 8.76 -11.95
N GLN A 458 9.74 8.62 -13.23
CA GLN A 458 9.46 7.32 -13.83
C GLN A 458 10.73 6.72 -14.44
N VAL A 459 10.98 5.46 -14.17
CA VAL A 459 12.12 4.70 -14.72
C VAL A 459 11.64 3.41 -15.37
N HIS A 460 12.26 3.08 -16.51
CA HIS A 460 12.11 1.77 -17.13
C HIS A 460 13.48 1.18 -17.51
N THR A 461 13.63 -0.13 -17.31
CA THR A 461 14.83 -0.88 -17.69
C THR A 461 14.50 -2.00 -18.66
N SER A 462 15.33 -2.21 -19.66
CA SER A 462 15.12 -3.24 -20.71
C SER A 462 15.40 -4.67 -20.23
N VAL A 463 15.78 -4.85 -18.97
CA VAL A 463 16.01 -6.15 -18.32
C VAL A 463 15.59 -6.08 -16.86
N MET A 464 15.27 -7.23 -16.28
CA MET A 464 15.01 -7.34 -14.85
C MET A 464 16.23 -6.90 -14.04
N LEU A 465 15.98 -6.16 -12.97
CA LEU A 465 17.01 -5.71 -12.04
C LEU A 465 17.19 -6.66 -10.85
N SER A 466 18.35 -6.53 -10.20
CA SER A 466 18.64 -7.17 -8.92
C SER A 466 17.73 -6.57 -7.82
N ASP A 467 17.52 -7.33 -6.75
CA ASP A 467 16.73 -6.82 -5.61
C ASP A 467 17.38 -5.60 -4.93
N VAL A 468 18.72 -5.47 -5.02
CA VAL A 468 19.47 -4.31 -4.53
C VAL A 468 19.09 -3.06 -5.31
N ASP A 469 19.15 -3.12 -6.65
CA ASP A 469 18.76 -2.00 -7.51
C ASP A 469 17.30 -1.60 -7.32
N ILE A 470 16.39 -2.60 -7.24
CA ILE A 470 14.96 -2.36 -7.00
C ILE A 470 14.74 -1.64 -5.65
N LYS A 471 15.43 -2.09 -4.58
CA LYS A 471 15.33 -1.46 -3.25
C LYS A 471 15.87 -0.04 -3.26
N THR A 472 16.97 0.22 -3.97
CA THR A 472 17.57 1.56 -4.07
C THR A 472 16.61 2.53 -4.78
N PHE A 473 16.07 2.18 -5.94
CA PHE A 473 15.07 3.01 -6.63
C PHE A 473 13.83 3.27 -5.75
N LYS A 474 13.34 2.24 -5.05
CA LYS A 474 12.21 2.39 -4.12
C LYS A 474 12.51 3.37 -2.98
N ARG A 475 13.71 3.31 -2.39
CA ARG A 475 14.14 4.22 -1.32
C ARG A 475 14.29 5.67 -1.80
N LEU A 476 14.68 5.86 -3.05
CA LEU A 476 14.72 7.17 -3.70
C LEU A 476 13.32 7.68 -4.10
N GLY A 477 12.28 6.89 -3.93
CA GLY A 477 10.92 7.25 -4.29
C GLY A 477 10.66 7.26 -5.80
N ILE A 478 11.44 6.50 -6.57
CA ILE A 478 11.35 6.39 -8.02
C ILE A 478 10.36 5.29 -8.41
N ASP A 479 9.49 5.56 -9.39
CA ASP A 479 8.55 4.59 -9.94
C ASP A 479 9.20 3.74 -11.04
N LEU A 480 9.75 2.60 -10.61
CA LEU A 480 10.48 1.67 -11.47
C LEU A 480 9.56 0.65 -12.15
N THR A 481 9.84 0.41 -13.44
CA THR A 481 9.36 -0.75 -14.22
C THR A 481 10.54 -1.42 -14.93
N SER A 482 10.40 -2.70 -15.29
CA SER A 482 11.42 -3.43 -16.05
C SER A 482 10.79 -4.48 -16.96
N GLU A 483 11.42 -4.71 -18.13
CA GLU A 483 11.06 -5.84 -18.98
C GLU A 483 11.29 -7.16 -18.23
N PRO A 484 10.45 -8.20 -18.47
CA PRO A 484 10.55 -9.50 -17.79
C PRO A 484 11.71 -10.36 -18.33
N THR A 485 12.70 -9.74 -18.95
CA THR A 485 13.83 -10.42 -19.60
C THR A 485 14.97 -10.59 -18.60
N ILE A 486 15.44 -11.84 -18.43
CA ILE A 486 16.62 -12.14 -17.61
C ILE A 486 17.86 -11.97 -18.47
N LYS A 487 18.86 -11.21 -17.97
CA LYS A 487 20.14 -11.02 -18.66
C LYS A 487 20.79 -12.38 -18.96
N GLY A 488 21.03 -12.68 -20.26
CA GLY A 488 21.71 -13.89 -20.71
C GLY A 488 20.80 -15.07 -21.13
N LYS A 489 19.47 -14.91 -21.08
CA LYS A 489 18.54 -15.81 -21.78
C LYS A 489 17.92 -15.02 -22.94
N SER A 490 18.46 -15.16 -24.15
CA SER A 490 17.69 -14.84 -25.36
C SER A 490 16.63 -15.93 -25.53
N ASN A 491 15.38 -15.50 -25.74
CA ASN A 491 14.30 -16.38 -26.20
C ASN A 491 14.63 -16.90 -27.61
#